data_b7daa2b366cf87b5795dbac6bbbb8ba0
#
_entry.id   b7daa2b366cf87b5795dbac6bbbb8ba0
#
_cell.length_a   1.000
_cell.length_b   1.000
_cell.length_c   1.000
_cell.angle_alpha   90.00
_cell.angle_beta   90.00
_cell.angle_gamma   90.00
#
_symmetry.space_group_name_H-M   'P 1'
#
loop_
_entity.id
_entity.type
_entity.pdbx_description
1 polymer ?
#
loop_
_entity_poly.entity_id
_entity_poly.type
_entity_poly.pdbx_seq_one_letter_code
_entity_poly.pdbx_strand_id
1 'polypeptide(L)'
;DNIERLDDDFIKAVMIDKRMLDDPFIQNSIYQLIRNRINEAKVGVLKVHGNYSIVSGDPYLLCQSIFGLEKTGLLKAGEIYNKYWVDCGADKLACYRAPMTCHNNIRLVHPVGNDDTRYWYQHMQTCTIFNSWDTATAALNGCDFDGDLVMLTDNSVLVNKLKPLPALMCAQRRAAKCVPTEDDFIRSNVESFGNDIGQTTNWITSMFERRAGFNRGSKEYNILSYRIRCGQLLQQNTIDRTKGIVCKPMPRDWHDRHAANKIEDPAQRELYRKIVADKKPYFMRYIYPALMKQYNTYIKNTDRNALREFQMTVAELYKLPIGETTERQREFLKYYEYRMPVGTNDCIMNKICRRFEDEFDGYIGKHNAAVKFDYTIMRSDAEYTPKQFSSIKRLYDDYNRRLVNYAVFADYERVDECDSYATLAMMNEEFRKECNKICPNSNALCNIILDICYTKSSTKRFAWSMCSTEIIHNLLARNGNKISYPVIDADGDIEFCGNTFSVETTTIEVNE
;
A
#
# COMPACT_ATOMS: atom_id res chain seq x y z
N ASP A 1 -26.80 8.69 -10.88
CA ASP A 1 -26.73 8.10 -9.52
C ASP A 1 -25.29 7.90 -9.00
N ASN A 2 -24.27 7.83 -9.87
CA ASN A 2 -22.90 7.56 -9.42
C ASN A 2 -22.04 8.80 -9.21
N ILE A 3 -22.35 9.94 -9.81
CA ILE A 3 -21.53 11.15 -9.71
C ILE A 3 -21.59 11.76 -8.30
N GLU A 4 -22.73 11.68 -7.62
CA GLU A 4 -22.89 12.13 -6.24
C GLU A 4 -22.09 11.28 -5.23
N ARG A 5 -21.80 10.02 -5.61
CA ARG A 5 -21.05 9.07 -4.77
C ARG A 5 -19.53 9.11 -5.02
N LEU A 6 -19.07 9.91 -5.99
CA LEU A 6 -17.65 10.13 -6.17
C LEU A 6 -17.13 11.08 -5.08
N ASP A 7 -16.15 10.64 -4.31
CA ASP A 7 -15.55 11.44 -3.23
C ASP A 7 -14.62 12.54 -3.77
N ASP A 8 -14.17 12.42 -5.02
CA ASP A 8 -13.17 13.31 -5.61
C ASP A 8 -13.79 14.35 -6.57
N ASP A 9 -13.97 15.57 -6.11
CA ASP A 9 -14.56 16.69 -6.88
C ASP A 9 -13.78 17.02 -8.17
N PHE A 10 -12.47 16.79 -8.21
CA PHE A 10 -11.69 17.01 -9.43
C PHE A 10 -12.03 16.00 -10.55
N ILE A 11 -12.42 14.76 -10.21
CA ILE A 11 -12.89 13.77 -11.18
C ILE A 11 -14.23 14.21 -11.74
N LYS A 12 -15.16 14.67 -10.87
CA LYS A 12 -16.44 15.25 -11.29
C LYS A 12 -16.24 16.38 -12.28
N ALA A 13 -15.34 17.31 -11.97
CA ALA A 13 -15.04 18.45 -12.85
C ALA A 13 -14.58 18.02 -14.24
N VAL A 14 -13.69 17.02 -14.35
CA VAL A 14 -13.21 16.50 -15.65
C VAL A 14 -14.32 15.78 -16.40
N MET A 15 -15.22 15.08 -15.71
CA MET A 15 -16.39 14.44 -16.34
C MET A 15 -17.39 15.47 -16.90
N ILE A 16 -17.50 16.64 -16.27
CA ILE A 16 -18.34 17.72 -16.73
C ILE A 16 -17.69 18.46 -17.92
N ASP A 17 -16.43 18.84 -17.78
CA ASP A 17 -15.73 19.63 -18.80
C ASP A 17 -14.28 19.17 -18.94
N LYS A 18 -13.93 18.58 -20.09
CA LYS A 18 -12.57 18.09 -20.39
C LYS A 18 -11.49 19.18 -20.31
N ARG A 19 -11.84 20.48 -20.47
CA ARG A 19 -10.88 21.58 -20.32
C ARG A 19 -10.33 21.68 -18.90
N MET A 20 -11.00 21.07 -17.91
CA MET A 20 -10.52 20.98 -16.55
C MET A 20 -9.24 20.13 -16.40
N LEU A 21 -8.89 19.29 -17.39
CA LEU A 21 -7.59 18.62 -17.45
C LEU A 21 -6.40 19.58 -17.52
N ASP A 22 -6.64 20.84 -17.96
CA ASP A 22 -5.61 21.88 -18.01
C ASP A 22 -5.49 22.68 -16.69
N ASP A 23 -6.41 22.46 -15.73
CA ASP A 23 -6.30 23.11 -14.41
C ASP A 23 -5.05 22.61 -13.67
N PRO A 24 -4.14 23.52 -13.25
CA PRO A 24 -2.93 23.16 -12.53
C PRO A 24 -3.16 22.35 -11.25
N PHE A 25 -4.28 22.53 -10.55
CA PHE A 25 -4.63 21.73 -9.38
C PHE A 25 -4.98 20.31 -9.78
N ILE A 26 -5.83 20.13 -10.79
CA ILE A 26 -6.25 18.81 -11.29
C ILE A 26 -5.06 18.07 -11.88
N GLN A 27 -4.23 18.72 -12.69
CA GLN A 27 -2.99 18.13 -13.20
C GLN A 27 -2.07 17.63 -12.08
N ASN A 28 -1.89 18.44 -11.04
CA ASN A 28 -1.11 18.02 -9.89
C ASN A 28 -1.76 16.85 -9.13
N SER A 29 -3.09 16.84 -8.99
CA SER A 29 -3.83 15.76 -8.33
C SER A 29 -3.69 14.44 -9.09
N ILE A 30 -3.88 14.45 -10.41
CA ILE A 30 -3.66 13.29 -11.29
C ILE A 30 -2.21 12.83 -11.21
N TYR A 31 -1.24 13.76 -11.27
CA TYR A 31 0.18 13.44 -11.13
C TYR A 31 0.47 12.73 -9.80
N GLN A 32 -0.07 13.22 -8.68
CA GLN A 32 0.11 12.59 -7.37
C GLN A 32 -0.52 11.19 -7.31
N LEU A 33 -1.71 11.01 -7.90
CA LEU A 33 -2.34 9.69 -7.99
C LEU A 33 -1.46 8.69 -8.76
N ILE A 34 -0.98 9.07 -9.93
CA ILE A 34 -0.11 8.20 -10.75
C ILE A 34 1.20 7.92 -10.01
N ARG A 35 1.81 8.94 -9.41
CA ARG A 35 3.03 8.79 -8.60
C ARG A 35 2.83 7.82 -7.44
N ASN A 36 1.71 7.93 -6.73
CA ASN A 36 1.37 7.03 -5.63
C ASN A 36 1.22 5.60 -6.14
N ARG A 37 0.53 5.39 -7.26
CA ARG A 37 0.38 4.07 -7.90
C ARG A 37 1.72 3.47 -8.32
N ILE A 38 2.61 4.27 -8.90
CA ILE A 38 3.96 3.83 -9.26
C ILE A 38 4.76 3.44 -7.99
N ASN A 39 4.67 4.24 -6.93
CA ASN A 39 5.34 3.94 -5.66
C ASN A 39 4.77 2.69 -4.97
N GLU A 40 3.46 2.49 -5.01
CA GLU A 40 2.80 1.26 -4.56
C GLU A 40 3.30 0.05 -5.35
N ALA A 41 3.37 0.15 -6.68
CA ALA A 41 3.87 -0.92 -7.53
C ALA A 41 5.35 -1.25 -7.25
N LYS A 42 6.19 -0.24 -6.94
CA LYS A 42 7.59 -0.43 -6.51
C LYS A 42 7.73 -1.29 -5.25
N VAL A 43 6.72 -1.33 -4.41
CA VAL A 43 6.68 -2.17 -3.19
C VAL A 43 5.80 -3.41 -3.34
N GLY A 44 5.34 -3.70 -4.56
CA GLY A 44 4.62 -4.92 -4.91
C GLY A 44 3.10 -4.86 -4.72
N VAL A 45 2.53 -3.68 -4.45
CA VAL A 45 1.08 -3.48 -4.44
C VAL A 45 0.59 -3.41 -5.88
N LEU A 46 0.20 -4.56 -6.42
CA LEU A 46 -0.30 -4.71 -7.79
C LEU A 46 -1.80 -4.95 -7.77
N LYS A 47 -2.52 -4.33 -8.72
CA LYS A 47 -3.95 -4.55 -8.88
C LYS A 47 -4.18 -5.87 -9.63
N VAL A 48 -4.97 -6.76 -9.05
CA VAL A 48 -5.39 -8.02 -9.66
C VAL A 48 -6.90 -8.19 -9.48
N HIS A 49 -7.54 -8.95 -10.35
CA HIS A 49 -8.92 -9.39 -10.13
C HIS A 49 -8.95 -10.32 -8.92
N GLY A 50 -9.76 -10.00 -7.93
CA GLY A 50 -9.81 -10.74 -6.68
C GLY A 50 -10.73 -10.10 -5.65
N ASN A 51 -11.00 -10.82 -4.57
CA ASN A 51 -11.76 -10.29 -3.45
C ASN A 51 -11.15 -10.71 -2.11
N TYR A 52 -11.43 -9.90 -1.09
CA TYR A 52 -11.26 -10.29 0.31
C TYR A 52 -12.59 -10.79 0.85
N SER A 53 -12.55 -11.88 1.62
CA SER A 53 -13.73 -12.44 2.26
C SER A 53 -13.39 -13.01 3.64
N ILE A 54 -14.36 -12.96 4.54
CA ILE A 54 -14.25 -13.54 5.89
C ILE A 54 -14.19 -15.06 5.78
N VAL A 55 -13.34 -15.68 6.58
CA VAL A 55 -13.21 -17.15 6.63
C VAL A 55 -14.28 -17.75 7.53
N SER A 56 -14.91 -18.81 7.06
CA SER A 56 -15.85 -19.63 7.82
C SER A 56 -15.49 -21.12 7.70
N GLY A 57 -15.69 -21.87 8.77
CA GLY A 57 -15.74 -23.32 8.70
C GLY A 57 -17.00 -23.80 7.99
N ASP A 58 -17.10 -25.11 7.73
CA ASP A 58 -18.27 -25.71 7.10
C ASP A 58 -19.47 -25.74 8.08
N PRO A 59 -20.49 -24.87 7.92
CA PRO A 59 -21.64 -24.82 8.82
C PRO A 59 -22.55 -26.04 8.67
N TYR A 60 -22.59 -26.68 7.49
CA TYR A 60 -23.38 -27.89 7.27
C TYR A 60 -22.79 -29.06 8.06
N LEU A 61 -21.48 -29.28 7.98
CA LEU A 61 -20.81 -30.31 8.78
C LEU A 61 -20.94 -30.04 10.28
N LEU A 62 -20.90 -28.77 10.70
CA LEU A 62 -21.14 -28.39 12.09
C LEU A 62 -22.54 -28.82 12.55
N CYS A 63 -23.59 -28.57 11.74
CA CYS A 63 -24.94 -29.02 12.02
C CYS A 63 -25.03 -30.55 12.11
N GLN A 64 -24.41 -31.27 11.17
CA GLN A 64 -24.35 -32.74 11.25
C GLN A 64 -23.72 -33.21 12.56
N SER A 65 -22.64 -32.54 13.00
CA SER A 65 -21.98 -32.87 14.26
C SER A 65 -22.85 -32.61 15.49
N ILE A 66 -23.60 -31.50 15.52
CA ILE A 66 -24.48 -31.11 16.62
C ILE A 66 -25.67 -32.10 16.75
N PHE A 67 -26.24 -32.52 15.62
CA PHE A 67 -27.37 -33.45 15.59
C PHE A 67 -26.97 -34.93 15.61
N GLY A 68 -25.70 -35.25 15.77
CA GLY A 68 -25.20 -36.63 15.82
C GLY A 68 -25.32 -37.40 14.52
N LEU A 69 -25.41 -36.69 13.38
CA LEU A 69 -25.48 -37.26 12.04
C LEU A 69 -24.09 -37.67 11.54
N GLU A 70 -24.06 -38.46 10.48
CA GLU A 70 -22.79 -38.77 9.80
C GLU A 70 -22.15 -37.47 9.28
N LYS A 71 -20.89 -37.28 9.60
CA LYS A 71 -20.12 -36.04 9.29
C LYS A 71 -19.55 -36.16 7.89
N THR A 72 -20.27 -35.79 6.87
CA THR A 72 -19.86 -35.81 5.47
C THR A 72 -19.42 -34.42 4.96
N GLY A 73 -20.11 -33.37 5.44
CA GLY A 73 -19.96 -32.01 4.89
C GLY A 73 -20.46 -31.94 3.44
N LEU A 74 -20.37 -30.74 2.85
CA LEU A 74 -20.69 -30.53 1.43
C LEU A 74 -19.43 -30.26 0.59
N LEU A 75 -18.30 -30.05 1.24
CA LEU A 75 -17.02 -29.73 0.59
C LEU A 75 -15.99 -30.81 0.89
N LYS A 76 -15.21 -31.19 -0.11
CA LYS A 76 -14.10 -32.14 0.00
C LYS A 76 -12.78 -31.40 0.23
N ALA A 77 -11.70 -32.15 0.53
CA ALA A 77 -10.37 -31.58 0.64
C ALA A 77 -9.97 -30.80 -0.62
N GLY A 78 -9.45 -29.58 -0.47
CA GLY A 78 -9.12 -28.65 -1.54
C GLY A 78 -10.29 -27.81 -2.06
N GLU A 79 -11.51 -28.09 -1.64
CA GLU A 79 -12.71 -27.38 -2.07
C GLU A 79 -13.08 -26.27 -1.07
N ILE A 80 -13.68 -25.19 -1.60
CA ILE A 80 -14.26 -24.08 -0.85
C ILE A 80 -15.61 -23.73 -1.45
N TYR A 81 -16.43 -22.99 -0.69
CA TYR A 81 -17.56 -22.26 -1.25
C TYR A 81 -17.34 -20.76 -1.04
N ASN A 82 -17.47 -19.99 -2.11
CA ASN A 82 -17.55 -18.54 -2.09
C ASN A 82 -18.51 -18.12 -3.19
N LYS A 83 -19.62 -17.49 -2.82
CA LYS A 83 -20.71 -17.19 -3.74
C LYS A 83 -20.23 -16.39 -4.96
N TYR A 84 -19.41 -15.37 -4.77
CA TYR A 84 -18.91 -14.55 -5.87
C TYR A 84 -18.15 -15.39 -6.90
N TRP A 85 -17.23 -16.24 -6.47
CA TRP A 85 -16.43 -17.07 -7.36
C TRP A 85 -17.20 -18.21 -8.01
N VAL A 86 -18.19 -18.75 -7.30
CA VAL A 86 -19.12 -19.74 -7.87
C VAL A 86 -19.97 -19.11 -8.96
N ASP A 87 -20.45 -17.87 -8.75
CA ASP A 87 -21.25 -17.15 -9.74
C ASP A 87 -20.40 -16.70 -10.94
N CYS A 88 -19.12 -16.37 -10.74
CA CYS A 88 -18.15 -16.11 -11.81
C CYS A 88 -17.75 -17.38 -12.59
N GLY A 89 -18.11 -18.58 -12.16
CA GLY A 89 -17.72 -19.83 -12.80
C GLY A 89 -16.23 -20.16 -12.69
N ALA A 90 -15.56 -19.66 -11.65
CA ALA A 90 -14.14 -19.92 -11.44
C ALA A 90 -13.89 -21.40 -11.09
N ASP A 91 -12.91 -22.03 -11.77
CA ASP A 91 -12.50 -23.41 -11.49
C ASP A 91 -11.44 -23.51 -10.40
N LYS A 92 -10.52 -22.55 -10.37
CA LYS A 92 -9.34 -22.60 -9.50
C LYS A 92 -8.92 -21.21 -9.06
N LEU A 93 -8.61 -21.06 -7.79
CA LEU A 93 -8.20 -19.80 -7.18
C LEU A 93 -6.90 -19.94 -6.42
N ALA A 94 -6.10 -18.88 -6.44
CA ALA A 94 -5.01 -18.70 -5.49
C ALA A 94 -5.56 -18.02 -4.24
N CYS A 95 -5.24 -18.58 -3.06
CA CYS A 95 -5.72 -18.13 -1.77
C CYS A 95 -4.54 -17.70 -0.88
N TYR A 96 -4.65 -16.53 -0.27
CA TYR A 96 -3.64 -15.89 0.57
C TYR A 96 -4.25 -15.32 1.84
N ARG A 97 -3.47 -15.28 2.91
CA ARG A 97 -3.77 -14.54 4.14
C ARG A 97 -2.55 -13.74 4.58
N ALA A 98 -2.75 -12.47 4.92
CA ALA A 98 -1.72 -11.64 5.54
C ALA A 98 -1.73 -11.83 7.08
N PRO A 99 -0.55 -11.78 7.73
CA PRO A 99 0.78 -11.67 7.15
C PRO A 99 1.27 -12.99 6.56
N MET A 100 1.86 -12.95 5.37
CA MET A 100 2.40 -14.13 4.69
C MET A 100 3.91 -13.98 4.51
N THR A 101 4.67 -14.90 5.08
CA THR A 101 6.14 -14.84 5.08
C THR A 101 6.81 -16.08 4.50
N CYS A 102 6.03 -17.05 4.01
CA CYS A 102 6.56 -18.26 3.42
C CYS A 102 5.69 -18.75 2.25
N HIS A 103 6.30 -19.32 1.21
CA HIS A 103 5.58 -19.91 0.08
C HIS A 103 4.64 -21.06 0.49
N ASN A 104 4.93 -21.71 1.63
CA ASN A 104 4.07 -22.76 2.18
C ASN A 104 2.70 -22.28 2.65
N ASN A 105 2.51 -20.95 2.79
CA ASN A 105 1.24 -20.35 3.19
C ASN A 105 0.26 -20.12 2.02
N ILE A 106 0.70 -20.32 0.78
CA ILE A 106 -0.15 -20.14 -0.38
C ILE A 106 -0.97 -21.41 -0.60
N ARG A 107 -2.27 -21.27 -0.81
CA ARG A 107 -3.15 -22.38 -1.17
C ARG A 107 -3.72 -22.20 -2.56
N LEU A 108 -3.92 -23.31 -3.24
CA LEU A 108 -4.77 -23.40 -4.44
C LEU A 108 -6.04 -24.12 -4.01
N VAL A 109 -7.18 -23.52 -4.29
CA VAL A 109 -8.49 -23.99 -3.86
C VAL A 109 -9.47 -24.00 -5.02
N HIS A 110 -10.49 -24.86 -4.93
CA HIS A 110 -11.50 -25.05 -5.98
C HIS A 110 -12.86 -24.61 -5.46
N PRO A 111 -13.49 -23.53 -6.01
CA PRO A 111 -14.85 -23.17 -5.68
C PRO A 111 -15.84 -24.24 -6.17
N VAL A 112 -16.76 -24.67 -5.32
CA VAL A 112 -17.78 -25.68 -5.64
C VAL A 112 -19.16 -25.06 -5.58
N GLY A 113 -19.89 -25.11 -6.70
CA GLY A 113 -21.23 -24.55 -6.86
C GLY A 113 -22.22 -25.59 -7.39
N ASN A 114 -22.38 -26.72 -6.68
CA ASN A 114 -23.43 -27.70 -6.97
C ASN A 114 -24.77 -27.32 -6.30
N ASP A 115 -25.85 -28.06 -6.56
CA ASP A 115 -27.17 -27.76 -6.05
C ASP A 115 -27.22 -27.72 -4.53
N ASP A 116 -26.52 -28.64 -3.83
CA ASP A 116 -26.47 -28.69 -2.38
C ASP A 116 -25.75 -27.47 -1.78
N THR A 117 -24.57 -27.13 -2.29
CA THR A 117 -23.80 -25.95 -1.79
C THR A 117 -24.56 -24.67 -2.08
N ARG A 118 -25.17 -24.53 -3.25
CA ARG A 118 -25.99 -23.37 -3.60
C ARG A 118 -27.23 -23.24 -2.73
N TYR A 119 -27.86 -24.34 -2.35
CA TYR A 119 -29.03 -24.34 -1.47
C TYR A 119 -28.66 -24.03 -0.02
N TRP A 120 -27.73 -24.77 0.55
CA TRP A 120 -27.38 -24.64 1.97
C TRP A 120 -26.58 -23.40 2.31
N TYR A 121 -25.73 -22.87 1.39
CA TYR A 121 -24.87 -21.72 1.61
C TYR A 121 -25.36 -20.44 0.91
N GLN A 122 -26.57 -20.41 0.37
CA GLN A 122 -27.10 -19.28 -0.42
C GLN A 122 -27.04 -17.91 0.29
N HIS A 123 -27.16 -17.89 1.62
CA HIS A 123 -27.11 -16.66 2.42
C HIS A 123 -25.70 -16.27 2.86
N MET A 124 -24.70 -17.10 2.60
CA MET A 124 -23.29 -16.85 2.93
C MET A 124 -22.60 -16.06 1.82
N GLN A 125 -22.96 -14.77 1.69
CA GLN A 125 -22.56 -13.96 0.53
C GLN A 125 -21.17 -13.34 0.64
N THR A 126 -20.71 -13.02 1.86
CA THR A 126 -19.48 -12.24 2.10
C THR A 126 -18.35 -13.08 2.69
N CYS A 127 -18.52 -14.38 2.80
CA CYS A 127 -17.53 -15.27 3.39
C CYS A 127 -17.05 -16.35 2.41
N THR A 128 -15.90 -16.91 2.75
CA THR A 128 -15.36 -18.14 2.15
C THR A 128 -15.51 -19.27 3.15
N ILE A 129 -16.26 -20.29 2.78
CA ILE A 129 -16.44 -21.51 3.57
C ILE A 129 -15.31 -22.48 3.17
N PHE A 130 -14.49 -22.85 4.15
CA PHE A 130 -13.46 -23.87 3.97
C PHE A 130 -13.99 -25.25 4.36
N ASN A 131 -13.53 -26.25 3.65
CA ASN A 131 -13.78 -27.63 4.01
C ASN A 131 -13.12 -28.00 5.35
N SER A 132 -13.56 -29.07 5.96
CA SER A 132 -13.02 -29.58 7.24
C SER A 132 -12.08 -30.79 7.06
N TRP A 133 -11.70 -31.13 5.83
CA TRP A 133 -10.98 -32.36 5.48
C TRP A 133 -9.50 -32.16 5.17
N ASP A 134 -9.03 -30.92 5.16
CA ASP A 134 -7.62 -30.59 4.95
C ASP A 134 -7.09 -29.57 5.95
N THR A 135 -5.83 -29.16 5.76
CA THR A 135 -5.12 -28.23 6.64
C THR A 135 -4.98 -26.84 6.01
N ALA A 136 -5.86 -26.46 5.09
CA ALA A 136 -5.73 -25.21 4.36
C ALA A 136 -5.73 -23.98 5.29
N THR A 137 -6.65 -23.91 6.25
CA THR A 137 -6.72 -22.80 7.22
C THR A 137 -5.49 -22.73 8.11
N ALA A 138 -5.02 -23.87 8.62
CA ALA A 138 -3.80 -23.91 9.41
C ALA A 138 -2.56 -23.49 8.60
N ALA A 139 -2.50 -23.86 7.30
CA ALA A 139 -1.43 -23.46 6.39
C ALA A 139 -1.46 -21.95 6.07
N LEU A 140 -2.63 -21.31 6.13
CA LEU A 140 -2.81 -19.88 5.97
C LEU A 140 -2.43 -19.09 7.24
N ASN A 141 -1.30 -19.44 7.84
CA ASN A 141 -0.74 -18.80 9.03
C ASN A 141 -1.64 -18.94 10.27
N GLY A 142 -2.22 -20.12 10.46
CA GLY A 142 -3.12 -20.40 11.59
C GLY A 142 -4.40 -19.54 11.52
N CYS A 143 -4.96 -19.45 10.32
CA CYS A 143 -6.24 -18.79 10.10
C CYS A 143 -7.32 -19.44 10.96
N ASP A 144 -8.07 -18.65 11.70
CA ASP A 144 -9.21 -19.07 12.50
C ASP A 144 -10.49 -18.35 12.09
N PHE A 145 -11.60 -18.66 12.77
CA PHE A 145 -12.94 -18.20 12.37
C PHE A 145 -13.45 -17.05 13.24
N ASP A 146 -12.56 -16.21 13.73
CA ASP A 146 -12.86 -15.03 14.58
C ASP A 146 -12.97 -13.72 13.79
N GLY A 147 -13.03 -13.79 12.47
CA GLY A 147 -13.10 -12.65 11.57
C GLY A 147 -11.90 -12.53 10.64
N ASP A 148 -11.05 -13.55 10.58
CA ASP A 148 -9.92 -13.59 9.65
C ASP A 148 -10.38 -13.46 8.20
N LEU A 149 -9.55 -12.76 7.40
CA LEU A 149 -9.79 -12.50 5.99
C LEU A 149 -8.80 -13.25 5.12
N VAL A 150 -9.30 -13.80 4.02
CA VAL A 150 -8.48 -14.33 2.93
C VAL A 150 -8.69 -13.55 1.65
N MET A 151 -7.63 -13.41 0.88
CA MET A 151 -7.70 -12.92 -0.50
C MET A 151 -7.78 -14.11 -1.44
N LEU A 152 -8.74 -14.08 -2.34
CA LEU A 152 -8.91 -15.02 -3.44
C LEU A 152 -8.72 -14.30 -4.77
N THR A 153 -8.05 -14.95 -5.73
CA THR A 153 -7.85 -14.42 -7.08
C THR A 153 -7.79 -15.53 -8.12
N ASP A 154 -8.40 -15.30 -9.27
CA ASP A 154 -8.36 -16.14 -10.45
C ASP A 154 -7.21 -15.74 -11.42
N ASN A 155 -6.39 -14.76 -11.06
CA ASN A 155 -5.33 -14.27 -11.93
C ASN A 155 -4.49 -15.42 -12.49
N SER A 156 -4.53 -15.60 -13.81
CA SER A 156 -3.98 -16.76 -14.52
C SER A 156 -2.48 -16.94 -14.30
N VAL A 157 -1.73 -15.84 -14.16
CA VAL A 157 -0.28 -15.90 -13.89
C VAL A 157 -0.03 -16.48 -12.50
N LEU A 158 -0.80 -16.06 -11.50
CA LEU A 158 -0.67 -16.56 -10.13
C LEU A 158 -1.12 -18.03 -10.07
N VAL A 159 -2.35 -18.32 -10.51
CA VAL A 159 -2.93 -19.67 -10.44
C VAL A 159 -2.08 -20.71 -11.17
N ASN A 160 -1.58 -20.39 -12.38
CA ASN A 160 -0.82 -21.35 -13.19
C ASN A 160 0.65 -21.50 -12.77
N LYS A 161 1.22 -20.49 -12.09
CA LYS A 161 2.64 -20.52 -11.67
C LYS A 161 2.83 -20.97 -10.23
N LEU A 162 1.80 -20.94 -9.42
CA LEU A 162 1.87 -21.42 -8.03
C LEU A 162 2.02 -22.94 -8.00
N LYS A 163 2.95 -23.38 -7.17
CA LYS A 163 3.12 -24.78 -6.82
C LYS A 163 2.77 -24.94 -5.33
N PRO A 164 1.68 -25.64 -5.01
CA PRO A 164 1.35 -25.90 -3.62
C PRO A 164 2.52 -26.61 -2.92
N LEU A 165 3.03 -26.03 -1.85
CA LEU A 165 4.01 -26.65 -0.99
C LEU A 165 3.32 -27.25 0.23
N PRO A 166 3.92 -28.28 0.88
CA PRO A 166 3.38 -28.82 2.11
C PRO A 166 3.13 -27.74 3.15
N ALA A 167 2.00 -27.81 3.85
CA ALA A 167 1.66 -26.89 4.92
C ALA A 167 2.72 -26.88 6.02
N LEU A 168 3.06 -25.70 6.52
CA LEU A 168 3.84 -25.58 7.76
C LEU A 168 2.85 -25.51 8.92
N MET A 169 2.81 -26.57 9.70
CA MET A 169 1.97 -26.65 10.90
C MET A 169 2.76 -26.17 12.11
N CYS A 170 2.25 -25.14 12.78
CA CYS A 170 2.87 -24.63 14.00
C CYS A 170 2.36 -25.40 15.21
N ALA A 171 3.24 -26.21 15.82
CA ALA A 171 2.97 -26.85 17.10
C ALA A 171 3.11 -25.81 18.24
N GLN A 172 1.99 -25.15 18.56
CA GLN A 172 1.97 -24.11 19.59
C GLN A 172 1.97 -24.70 20.99
N ARG A 173 2.76 -24.09 21.86
CA ARG A 173 2.79 -24.41 23.29
C ARG A 173 2.10 -23.32 24.08
N ARG A 174 1.08 -23.69 24.84
CA ARG A 174 0.40 -22.77 25.76
C ARG A 174 1.25 -22.54 27.03
N ALA A 175 1.22 -21.33 27.54
CA ALA A 175 1.78 -21.00 28.84
C ALA A 175 0.99 -21.72 29.97
N ALA A 176 1.63 -21.91 31.10
CA ALA A 176 0.96 -22.44 32.30
C ALA A 176 -0.12 -21.44 32.75
N LYS A 177 -1.27 -21.94 33.15
CA LYS A 177 -2.31 -21.12 33.76
C LYS A 177 -1.81 -20.55 35.08
N CYS A 178 -2.00 -19.27 35.31
CA CYS A 178 -1.70 -18.58 36.56
C CYS A 178 -2.86 -17.61 36.88
N VAL A 179 -2.94 -17.20 38.13
CA VAL A 179 -3.80 -16.06 38.52
C VAL A 179 -3.03 -14.80 38.17
N PRO A 180 -3.56 -13.94 37.28
CA PRO A 180 -2.83 -12.76 36.84
C PRO A 180 -2.73 -11.73 37.98
N THR A 181 -1.57 -11.08 38.08
CA THR A 181 -1.32 -9.92 38.95
C THR A 181 -1.55 -8.63 38.17
N GLU A 182 -1.57 -7.48 38.87
CA GLU A 182 -1.62 -6.18 38.23
C GLU A 182 -0.43 -5.95 37.28
N ASP A 183 0.77 -6.36 37.67
CA ASP A 183 1.97 -6.28 36.83
C ASP A 183 1.84 -7.13 35.56
N ASP A 184 1.14 -8.28 35.62
CA ASP A 184 0.88 -9.10 34.44
C ASP A 184 -0.05 -8.40 33.45
N PHE A 185 -1.06 -7.68 33.92
CA PHE A 185 -1.93 -6.87 33.06
C PHE A 185 -1.16 -5.73 32.41
N ILE A 186 -0.35 -4.97 33.16
CA ILE A 186 0.47 -3.89 32.63
C ILE A 186 1.43 -4.44 31.57
N ARG A 187 2.13 -5.53 31.87
CA ARG A 187 3.06 -6.18 30.93
C ARG A 187 2.34 -6.66 29.67
N SER A 188 1.19 -7.30 29.80
CA SER A 188 0.39 -7.76 28.67
C SER A 188 -0.04 -6.61 27.75
N ASN A 189 -0.46 -5.48 28.34
CA ASN A 189 -0.81 -4.30 27.57
C ASN A 189 0.41 -3.74 26.82
N VAL A 190 1.54 -3.57 27.48
CA VAL A 190 2.78 -3.07 26.86
C VAL A 190 3.23 -3.99 25.71
N GLU A 191 3.18 -5.31 25.91
CA GLU A 191 3.54 -6.30 24.90
C GLU A 191 2.55 -6.34 23.73
N SER A 192 1.26 -6.05 23.97
CA SER A 192 0.22 -6.01 22.91
C SER A 192 0.42 -4.84 21.94
N PHE A 193 0.96 -3.72 22.40
CA PHE A 193 1.35 -2.59 21.56
C PHE A 193 2.72 -2.77 20.87
N GLY A 194 3.38 -3.89 21.09
CA GLY A 194 4.71 -4.19 20.52
C GLY A 194 4.67 -4.37 18.99
N ASN A 195 5.73 -3.93 18.33
CA ASN A 195 5.89 -4.05 16.87
C ASN A 195 6.55 -5.39 16.45
N ASP A 196 6.39 -6.44 17.24
CA ASP A 196 7.14 -7.69 17.07
C ASP A 196 6.74 -8.45 15.81
N ILE A 197 5.45 -8.43 15.44
CA ILE A 197 4.95 -9.07 14.22
C ILE A 197 5.60 -8.40 12.99
N GLY A 198 5.57 -7.07 12.95
CA GLY A 198 6.17 -6.28 11.88
C GLY A 198 7.70 -6.46 11.79
N GLN A 199 8.38 -6.48 12.93
CA GLN A 199 9.83 -6.72 12.98
C GLN A 199 10.18 -8.12 12.48
N THR A 200 9.47 -9.16 12.92
CA THR A 200 9.68 -10.54 12.46
C THR A 200 9.46 -10.64 10.95
N THR A 201 8.41 -10.04 10.43
CA THR A 201 8.14 -9.95 8.97
C THR A 201 9.30 -9.29 8.23
N ASN A 202 9.81 -8.18 8.74
CA ASN A 202 10.93 -7.45 8.12
C ASN A 202 12.22 -8.30 8.11
N TRP A 203 12.53 -9.01 9.19
CA TRP A 203 13.70 -9.89 9.24
C TRP A 203 13.58 -11.05 8.24
N ILE A 204 12.40 -11.67 8.13
CA ILE A 204 12.16 -12.74 7.16
C ILE A 204 12.30 -12.20 5.72
N THR A 205 11.76 -11.03 5.46
CA THR A 205 11.90 -10.36 4.15
C THR A 205 13.37 -10.06 3.81
N SER A 206 14.15 -9.65 4.81
CA SER A 206 15.60 -9.47 4.65
C SER A 206 16.33 -10.81 4.39
N MET A 207 15.84 -11.92 4.97
CA MET A 207 16.38 -13.26 4.66
C MET A 207 16.07 -13.71 3.22
N PHE A 208 14.90 -13.35 2.66
CA PHE A 208 14.60 -13.58 1.25
C PHE A 208 15.55 -12.82 0.33
N GLU A 209 15.82 -11.56 0.66
CA GLU A 209 16.78 -10.74 -0.06
C GLU A 209 18.19 -11.36 0.01
N ARG A 210 18.66 -11.69 1.22
CA ARG A 210 19.98 -12.27 1.42
C ARG A 210 20.13 -13.60 0.69
N ARG A 211 19.09 -14.46 0.72
CA ARG A 211 19.06 -15.75 0.03
C ARG A 211 19.22 -15.61 -1.48
N ALA A 212 18.70 -14.51 -2.08
CA ALA A 212 18.81 -14.27 -3.51
C ALA A 212 20.26 -14.05 -3.99
N GLY A 213 21.18 -13.75 -3.07
CA GLY A 213 22.61 -13.65 -3.36
C GLY A 213 23.34 -15.00 -3.44
N PHE A 214 22.64 -16.14 -3.31
CA PHE A 214 23.23 -17.46 -3.32
C PHE A 214 22.60 -18.38 -4.36
N ASN A 215 23.39 -19.28 -4.92
CA ASN A 215 22.90 -20.28 -5.87
C ASN A 215 21.94 -21.27 -5.19
N ARG A 216 20.86 -21.63 -5.88
CA ARG A 216 19.92 -22.65 -5.40
C ARG A 216 20.67 -23.95 -5.10
N GLY A 217 20.39 -24.55 -3.92
CA GLY A 217 21.04 -25.79 -3.47
C GLY A 217 22.35 -25.60 -2.71
N SER A 218 22.94 -24.39 -2.69
CA SER A 218 24.11 -24.12 -1.85
C SER A 218 23.77 -24.26 -0.35
N LYS A 219 24.78 -24.45 0.47
CA LYS A 219 24.63 -24.53 1.93
C LYS A 219 23.97 -23.28 2.50
N GLU A 220 24.41 -22.12 2.07
CA GLU A 220 23.89 -20.81 2.46
C GLU A 220 22.41 -20.65 2.09
N TYR A 221 22.05 -20.98 0.83
CA TYR A 221 20.68 -20.95 0.34
C TYR A 221 19.75 -21.85 1.16
N ASN A 222 20.20 -23.06 1.46
CA ASN A 222 19.41 -24.05 2.19
C ASN A 222 19.20 -23.62 3.66
N ILE A 223 20.24 -23.07 4.32
CA ILE A 223 20.13 -22.56 5.68
C ILE A 223 19.15 -21.36 5.73
N LEU A 224 19.27 -20.41 4.80
CA LEU A 224 18.34 -19.28 4.75
C LEU A 224 16.91 -19.73 4.45
N SER A 225 16.71 -20.72 3.58
CA SER A 225 15.40 -21.31 3.32
C SER A 225 14.81 -21.99 4.55
N TYR A 226 15.62 -22.63 5.37
CA TYR A 226 15.22 -23.18 6.66
C TYR A 226 14.85 -22.08 7.65
N ARG A 227 15.70 -21.04 7.81
CA ARG A 227 15.44 -19.89 8.69
C ARG A 227 14.14 -19.17 8.34
N ILE A 228 13.83 -18.99 7.05
CA ILE A 228 12.56 -18.41 6.57
C ILE A 228 11.36 -19.23 7.04
N ARG A 229 11.41 -20.57 6.92
CA ARG A 229 10.34 -21.45 7.40
C ARG A 229 10.18 -21.38 8.92
N CYS A 230 11.29 -21.40 9.66
CA CYS A 230 11.26 -21.20 11.12
C CYS A 230 10.71 -19.81 11.47
N GLY A 231 11.09 -18.78 10.73
CA GLY A 231 10.58 -17.43 10.90
C GLY A 231 9.06 -17.36 10.78
N GLN A 232 8.46 -18.07 9.81
CA GLN A 232 7.01 -18.18 9.67
C GLN A 232 6.34 -18.73 10.94
N LEU A 233 6.91 -19.79 11.53
CA LEU A 233 6.38 -20.39 12.76
C LEU A 233 6.56 -19.45 13.97
N LEU A 234 7.68 -18.74 14.04
CA LEU A 234 7.91 -17.72 15.07
C LEU A 234 6.89 -16.57 14.94
N GLN A 235 6.61 -16.13 13.72
CA GLN A 235 5.60 -15.10 13.45
C GLN A 235 4.20 -15.55 13.89
N GLN A 236 3.78 -16.77 13.56
CA GLN A 236 2.50 -17.31 14.00
C GLN A 236 2.38 -17.35 15.53
N ASN A 237 3.42 -17.80 16.23
CA ASN A 237 3.43 -17.75 17.69
C ASN A 237 3.33 -16.31 18.23
N THR A 238 3.96 -15.34 17.56
CA THR A 238 3.89 -13.93 17.95
C THR A 238 2.48 -13.35 17.77
N ILE A 239 1.77 -13.74 16.72
CA ILE A 239 0.36 -13.36 16.49
C ILE A 239 -0.52 -13.91 17.63
N ASP A 240 -0.31 -15.17 18.00
CA ASP A 240 -1.15 -15.84 19.01
C ASP A 240 -0.65 -15.63 20.46
N ARG A 241 0.35 -14.77 20.68
CA ARG A 241 0.89 -14.48 22.03
C ARG A 241 -0.19 -14.02 22.99
N THR A 242 -1.11 -13.20 22.55
CA THR A 242 -2.26 -12.72 23.36
C THR A 242 -3.23 -13.83 23.74
N LYS A 243 -3.24 -14.93 22.99
CA LYS A 243 -4.01 -16.16 23.30
C LYS A 243 -3.26 -17.10 24.28
N GLY A 244 -2.16 -16.63 24.89
CA GLY A 244 -1.35 -17.38 25.85
C GLY A 244 -0.36 -18.37 25.21
N ILE A 245 0.03 -18.15 23.98
CA ILE A 245 1.04 -18.97 23.29
C ILE A 245 2.46 -18.51 23.69
N VAL A 246 3.32 -19.47 24.00
CA VAL A 246 4.73 -19.20 24.34
C VAL A 246 5.49 -18.80 23.08
N CYS A 247 5.97 -17.55 23.05
CA CYS A 247 6.79 -17.02 21.97
C CYS A 247 8.28 -17.10 22.32
N LYS A 248 9.07 -17.51 21.34
CA LYS A 248 10.53 -17.39 21.39
C LYS A 248 10.95 -16.27 20.46
N PRO A 249 11.89 -15.42 20.86
CA PRO A 249 12.42 -14.40 19.95
C PRO A 249 13.19 -15.07 18.81
N MET A 250 13.23 -14.39 17.66
CA MET A 250 14.09 -14.81 16.56
C MET A 250 15.56 -14.77 16.99
N PRO A 251 16.38 -15.80 16.70
CA PRO A 251 17.79 -15.80 17.05
C PRO A 251 18.52 -14.56 16.50
N ARG A 252 19.21 -13.84 17.38
CA ARG A 252 19.82 -12.55 17.02
C ARG A 252 20.88 -12.67 15.93
N ASP A 253 21.63 -13.75 15.89
CA ASP A 253 22.64 -14.05 14.87
C ASP A 253 22.06 -14.24 13.45
N TRP A 254 20.73 -14.31 13.30
CA TRP A 254 20.08 -14.37 11.99
C TRP A 254 19.91 -12.99 11.36
N HIS A 255 19.75 -11.95 12.17
CA HIS A 255 19.39 -10.60 11.73
C HIS A 255 20.30 -9.49 12.30
N ASP A 256 21.23 -9.80 13.19
CA ASP A 256 22.17 -8.88 13.81
C ASP A 256 23.61 -9.35 13.54
N ARG A 257 24.36 -8.57 12.77
CA ARG A 257 25.76 -8.84 12.43
C ARG A 257 26.65 -8.86 13.66
N HIS A 258 26.37 -8.04 14.67
CA HIS A 258 27.16 -8.04 15.91
C HIS A 258 27.00 -9.34 16.67
N ALA A 259 25.80 -9.90 16.71
CA ALA A 259 25.56 -11.21 17.32
C ALA A 259 26.24 -12.33 16.51
N ALA A 260 26.16 -12.29 15.18
CA ALA A 260 26.84 -13.26 14.32
C ALA A 260 28.38 -13.22 14.48
N ASN A 261 28.96 -12.06 14.74
CA ASN A 261 30.40 -11.91 14.99
C ASN A 261 30.88 -12.52 16.32
N LYS A 262 29.99 -12.73 17.30
CA LYS A 262 30.30 -13.27 18.60
C LYS A 262 30.30 -14.82 18.66
N ILE A 263 29.97 -15.49 17.55
CA ILE A 263 29.99 -16.95 17.46
C ILE A 263 31.42 -17.43 17.66
N GLU A 264 31.62 -18.35 18.58
CA GLU A 264 32.97 -18.83 19.00
C GLU A 264 33.66 -19.63 17.89
N ASP A 265 32.96 -20.60 17.29
CA ASP A 265 33.49 -21.42 16.21
C ASP A 265 33.81 -20.56 14.96
N PRO A 266 35.08 -20.50 14.52
CA PRO A 266 35.48 -19.68 13.37
C PRO A 266 34.79 -20.08 12.08
N ALA A 267 34.54 -21.36 11.82
CA ALA A 267 33.89 -21.84 10.60
C ALA A 267 32.39 -21.44 10.57
N GLN A 268 31.72 -21.59 11.71
CA GLN A 268 30.35 -21.13 11.88
C GLN A 268 30.28 -19.62 11.80
N ARG A 269 31.18 -18.89 12.46
CA ARG A 269 31.23 -17.42 12.40
C ARG A 269 31.32 -16.90 10.96
N GLU A 270 32.23 -17.47 10.17
CA GLU A 270 32.39 -17.08 8.77
C GLU A 270 31.13 -17.37 7.95
N LEU A 271 30.51 -18.53 8.13
CA LEU A 271 29.25 -18.86 7.48
C LEU A 271 28.14 -17.89 7.89
N TYR A 272 27.98 -17.59 9.18
CA TYR A 272 26.92 -16.71 9.69
C TYR A 272 27.12 -15.26 9.26
N ARG A 273 28.36 -14.78 9.12
CA ARG A 273 28.67 -13.48 8.51
C ARG A 273 28.20 -13.39 7.07
N LYS A 274 28.27 -14.49 6.31
CA LYS A 274 27.79 -14.55 4.93
C LYS A 274 26.26 -14.50 4.84
N ILE A 275 25.56 -15.16 5.76
CA ILE A 275 24.10 -15.35 5.68
C ILE A 275 23.30 -14.45 6.62
N VAL A 276 23.92 -13.61 7.43
CA VAL A 276 23.18 -12.67 8.29
C VAL A 276 22.37 -11.69 7.46
N ALA A 277 21.07 -11.55 7.80
CA ALA A 277 20.10 -10.72 7.09
C ALA A 277 19.86 -9.40 7.85
N ASP A 278 20.93 -8.61 8.03
CA ASP A 278 20.94 -7.39 8.85
C ASP A 278 20.59 -6.11 8.06
N LYS A 279 20.35 -6.23 6.76
CA LYS A 279 19.97 -5.12 5.89
C LYS A 279 18.56 -5.29 5.37
N LYS A 280 17.75 -4.24 5.43
CA LYS A 280 16.47 -4.23 4.73
C LYS A 280 16.68 -4.28 3.21
N PRO A 281 15.83 -4.98 2.44
CA PRO A 281 15.89 -4.98 0.98
C PRO A 281 15.78 -3.59 0.36
N TYR A 282 16.33 -3.42 -0.82
CA TYR A 282 16.36 -2.15 -1.56
C TYR A 282 14.97 -1.52 -1.76
N PHE A 283 13.94 -2.31 -2.08
CA PHE A 283 12.59 -1.80 -2.30
C PHE A 283 11.97 -1.19 -1.03
N MET A 284 12.38 -1.63 0.16
CA MET A 284 11.85 -1.13 1.43
C MET A 284 12.17 0.35 1.69
N ARG A 285 13.09 0.97 0.94
CA ARG A 285 13.31 2.41 1.00
C ARG A 285 12.07 3.23 0.63
N TYR A 286 11.15 2.66 -0.18
CA TYR A 286 9.86 3.27 -0.50
C TYR A 286 8.81 3.10 0.59
N ILE A 287 9.03 2.17 1.53
CA ILE A 287 8.16 1.96 2.70
C ILE A 287 8.61 2.83 3.89
N TYR A 288 9.93 2.99 4.07
CA TYR A 288 10.50 3.69 5.22
C TYR A 288 11.20 4.99 4.80
N PRO A 289 10.61 6.18 5.05
CA PRO A 289 11.20 7.47 4.68
C PRO A 289 12.61 7.69 5.26
N ALA A 290 12.84 7.26 6.51
CA ALA A 290 14.16 7.33 7.14
C ALA A 290 15.22 6.51 6.38
N LEU A 291 14.85 5.31 5.91
CA LEU A 291 15.74 4.47 5.11
C LEU A 291 16.01 5.08 3.73
N MET A 292 15.00 5.69 3.11
CA MET A 292 15.16 6.43 1.85
C MET A 292 16.14 7.58 2.03
N LYS A 293 15.98 8.39 3.08
CA LYS A 293 16.90 9.50 3.39
C LYS A 293 18.33 9.00 3.62
N GLN A 294 18.48 7.91 4.39
CA GLN A 294 19.78 7.30 4.67
C GLN A 294 20.44 6.80 3.37
N TYR A 295 19.70 6.10 2.52
CA TYR A 295 20.17 5.61 1.23
C TYR A 295 20.61 6.75 0.32
N ASN A 296 19.78 7.77 0.11
CA ASN A 296 20.09 8.90 -0.75
C ASN A 296 21.32 9.68 -0.25
N THR A 297 21.43 9.87 1.07
CA THR A 297 22.60 10.52 1.69
C THR A 297 23.87 9.68 1.46
N TYR A 298 23.75 8.36 1.62
CA TYR A 298 24.86 7.45 1.42
C TYR A 298 25.37 7.48 -0.03
N ILE A 299 24.48 7.35 -1.02
CA ILE A 299 24.82 7.41 -2.45
C ILE A 299 25.50 8.73 -2.78
N LYS A 300 24.87 9.87 -2.41
CA LYS A 300 25.43 11.21 -2.67
C LYS A 300 26.82 11.41 -2.08
N ASN A 301 27.06 10.95 -0.85
CA ASN A 301 28.36 11.11 -0.19
C ASN A 301 29.41 10.19 -0.80
N THR A 302 29.03 8.98 -1.18
CA THR A 302 29.97 8.02 -1.78
C THR A 302 30.35 8.44 -3.20
N ASP A 303 29.40 8.91 -4.02
CA ASP A 303 29.70 9.48 -5.34
C ASP A 303 30.64 10.68 -5.24
N ARG A 304 30.41 11.58 -4.25
CA ARG A 304 31.30 12.70 -4.01
C ARG A 304 32.73 12.24 -3.65
N ASN A 305 32.87 11.18 -2.86
CA ASN A 305 34.16 10.62 -2.51
C ASN A 305 34.82 9.94 -3.70
N ALA A 306 34.07 9.19 -4.51
CA ALA A 306 34.55 8.55 -5.73
C ALA A 306 35.05 9.59 -6.77
N LEU A 307 34.28 10.65 -6.98
CA LEU A 307 34.66 11.77 -7.85
C LEU A 307 35.96 12.46 -7.37
N ARG A 308 36.07 12.66 -6.04
CA ARG A 308 37.27 13.28 -5.46
C ARG A 308 38.51 12.41 -5.59
N GLU A 309 38.38 11.07 -5.42
CA GLU A 309 39.50 10.14 -5.38
C GLU A 309 39.87 9.62 -6.78
N PHE A 310 38.85 9.35 -7.62
CA PHE A 310 39.03 8.66 -8.92
C PHE A 310 38.57 9.49 -10.12
N GLN A 311 37.97 10.66 -9.89
CA GLN A 311 37.35 11.51 -10.95
C GLN A 311 36.21 10.76 -11.70
N MET A 312 35.60 9.76 -11.07
CA MET A 312 34.53 8.92 -11.59
C MET A 312 33.45 8.76 -10.52
N THR A 313 32.21 8.60 -10.97
CA THR A 313 31.11 8.19 -10.10
C THR A 313 31.23 6.70 -9.76
N VAL A 314 30.52 6.25 -8.72
CA VAL A 314 30.46 4.82 -8.38
C VAL A 314 29.90 4.00 -9.56
N ALA A 315 28.91 4.52 -10.28
CA ALA A 315 28.34 3.88 -11.46
C ALA A 315 29.34 3.73 -12.61
N GLU A 316 30.21 4.70 -12.80
CA GLU A 316 31.30 4.62 -13.80
C GLU A 316 32.38 3.64 -13.37
N LEU A 317 32.74 3.59 -12.09
CA LEU A 317 33.69 2.60 -11.56
C LEU A 317 33.22 1.16 -11.79
N TYR A 318 31.90 0.88 -11.65
CA TYR A 318 31.34 -0.44 -11.94
C TYR A 318 31.35 -0.83 -13.42
N LYS A 319 31.44 0.14 -14.34
CA LYS A 319 31.52 -0.12 -15.77
C LYS A 319 32.93 -0.43 -16.26
N LEU A 320 33.94 -0.20 -15.44
CA LEU A 320 35.33 -0.51 -15.82
C LEU A 320 35.53 -2.02 -15.95
N PRO A 321 36.22 -2.50 -17.00
CA PRO A 321 36.63 -3.89 -17.11
C PRO A 321 37.44 -4.34 -15.89
N ILE A 322 37.32 -5.60 -15.48
CA ILE A 322 38.03 -6.14 -14.31
C ILE A 322 39.56 -5.95 -14.42
N GLY A 323 40.10 -6.06 -15.61
CA GLY A 323 41.56 -5.86 -15.86
C GLY A 323 42.05 -4.43 -15.80
N GLU A 324 41.13 -3.44 -15.94
CA GLU A 324 41.47 -2.00 -15.91
C GLU A 324 41.20 -1.39 -14.53
N THR A 325 40.59 -2.12 -13.62
CA THR A 325 40.26 -1.65 -12.26
C THR A 325 41.48 -1.78 -11.36
N THR A 326 41.95 -0.68 -10.77
CA THR A 326 43.03 -0.69 -9.78
C THR A 326 42.63 -1.39 -8.50
N GLU A 327 43.62 -1.82 -7.70
CA GLU A 327 43.37 -2.45 -6.39
C GLU A 327 42.59 -1.51 -5.46
N ARG A 328 42.95 -0.24 -5.43
CA ARG A 328 42.31 0.81 -4.63
C ARG A 328 40.82 1.01 -5.03
N GLN A 329 40.51 1.00 -6.31
CA GLN A 329 39.12 1.08 -6.80
C GLN A 329 38.34 -0.14 -6.38
N ARG A 330 38.90 -1.35 -6.45
CA ARG A 330 38.28 -2.58 -5.97
C ARG A 330 37.99 -2.57 -4.48
N GLU A 331 38.92 -2.10 -3.66
CA GLU A 331 38.75 -1.90 -2.22
C GLU A 331 37.62 -0.92 -1.91
N PHE A 332 37.61 0.21 -2.64
CA PHE A 332 36.55 1.22 -2.51
C PHE A 332 35.17 0.63 -2.83
N LEU A 333 35.03 -0.12 -3.94
CA LEU A 333 33.77 -0.76 -4.31
C LEU A 333 33.34 -1.83 -3.29
N LYS A 334 34.28 -2.65 -2.77
CA LYS A 334 33.99 -3.60 -1.68
C LYS A 334 33.48 -2.87 -0.43
N TYR A 335 34.13 -1.77 -0.07
CA TYR A 335 33.69 -0.97 1.08
C TYR A 335 32.33 -0.34 0.83
N TYR A 336 32.06 0.16 -0.37
CA TYR A 336 30.76 0.68 -0.80
C TYR A 336 29.66 -0.37 -0.63
N GLU A 337 29.83 -1.58 -1.14
CA GLU A 337 28.86 -2.67 -0.97
C GLU A 337 28.65 -3.05 0.50
N TYR A 338 29.74 -3.14 1.24
CA TYR A 338 29.70 -3.49 2.66
C TYR A 338 28.91 -2.47 3.49
N ARG A 339 29.11 -1.17 3.25
CA ARG A 339 28.46 -0.08 3.98
C ARG A 339 27.10 0.33 3.43
N MET A 340 26.69 -0.19 2.29
CA MET A 340 25.37 0.06 1.71
C MET A 340 24.26 -0.15 2.76
N PRO A 341 23.36 0.84 2.99
CA PRO A 341 22.36 0.74 4.06
C PRO A 341 21.24 -0.24 3.75
N VAL A 342 21.11 -0.69 2.49
CA VAL A 342 20.10 -1.64 2.03
C VAL A 342 20.71 -2.87 1.39
N GLY A 343 19.98 -3.97 1.37
CA GLY A 343 20.35 -5.18 0.63
C GLY A 343 20.02 -5.03 -0.85
N THR A 344 20.98 -5.25 -1.72
CA THR A 344 20.88 -5.00 -3.17
C THR A 344 20.83 -6.26 -4.01
N ASN A 345 20.77 -7.45 -3.39
CA ASN A 345 20.64 -8.71 -4.14
C ASN A 345 19.36 -8.74 -4.98
N ASP A 346 19.38 -9.52 -6.06
CA ASP A 346 18.31 -9.65 -7.04
C ASP A 346 17.15 -10.53 -6.56
N CYS A 347 16.59 -10.24 -5.39
CA CYS A 347 15.32 -10.82 -5.01
C CYS A 347 14.18 -10.27 -5.89
N ILE A 348 13.09 -11.03 -5.99
CA ILE A 348 11.96 -10.68 -6.88
C ILE A 348 11.47 -9.25 -6.63
N MET A 349 11.31 -8.85 -5.37
CA MET A 349 10.83 -7.51 -5.02
C MET A 349 11.82 -6.40 -5.38
N ASN A 350 13.13 -6.61 -5.23
CA ASN A 350 14.13 -5.65 -5.70
C ASN A 350 14.10 -5.51 -7.23
N LYS A 351 13.89 -6.61 -7.95
CA LYS A 351 13.74 -6.60 -9.42
C LYS A 351 12.50 -5.84 -9.88
N ILE A 352 11.35 -6.10 -9.25
CA ILE A 352 10.11 -5.37 -9.51
C ILE A 352 10.32 -3.88 -9.27
N CYS A 353 10.87 -3.50 -8.11
CA CYS A 353 11.14 -2.12 -7.77
C CYS A 353 12.01 -1.42 -8.83
N ARG A 354 13.15 -2.01 -9.20
CA ARG A 354 14.05 -1.45 -10.23
C ARG A 354 13.37 -1.35 -11.59
N ARG A 355 12.57 -2.34 -11.98
CA ARG A 355 11.83 -2.31 -13.24
C ARG A 355 10.88 -1.11 -13.30
N PHE A 356 10.15 -0.83 -12.23
CA PHE A 356 9.29 0.35 -12.16
C PHE A 356 10.08 1.66 -12.11
N GLU A 357 11.27 1.68 -11.50
CA GLU A 357 12.15 2.84 -11.55
C GLU A 357 12.62 3.12 -12.98
N ASP A 358 13.12 2.10 -13.67
CA ASP A 358 13.65 2.23 -15.03
C ASP A 358 12.57 2.69 -16.02
N GLU A 359 11.32 2.22 -15.87
CA GLU A 359 10.22 2.56 -16.77
C GLU A 359 9.58 3.92 -16.45
N PHE A 360 9.45 4.28 -15.18
CA PHE A 360 8.58 5.39 -14.75
C PHE A 360 9.31 6.56 -14.07
N ASP A 361 10.59 6.47 -13.74
CA ASP A 361 11.31 7.61 -13.14
C ASP A 361 11.38 8.81 -14.09
N GLY A 362 11.48 8.55 -15.39
CA GLY A 362 11.40 9.59 -16.42
C GLY A 362 10.03 10.27 -16.53
N TYR A 363 8.96 9.57 -16.17
CA TYR A 363 7.60 10.11 -16.12
C TYR A 363 7.40 10.99 -14.88
N ILE A 364 7.89 10.55 -13.72
CA ILE A 364 7.78 11.29 -12.46
C ILE A 364 8.55 12.62 -12.50
N GLY A 365 9.61 12.73 -13.28
CA GLY A 365 10.43 13.94 -13.43
C GLY A 365 9.87 15.00 -14.39
N LYS A 366 8.90 14.66 -15.24
CA LYS A 366 8.35 15.55 -16.26
C LYS A 366 7.02 16.19 -15.80
N HIS A 367 7.11 17.24 -15.02
CA HIS A 367 5.99 18.17 -14.89
C HIS A 367 5.94 19.03 -16.17
N ASN A 368 4.91 18.87 -16.99
CA ASN A 368 4.73 19.69 -18.19
C ASN A 368 4.63 21.18 -17.83
N ALA A 369 5.27 22.02 -18.63
CA ALA A 369 5.11 23.46 -18.52
C ALA A 369 3.62 23.82 -18.60
N ALA A 370 3.16 24.64 -17.66
CA ALA A 370 1.77 25.02 -17.51
C ALA A 370 1.17 25.54 -18.82
N VAL A 371 0.21 24.82 -19.36
CA VAL A 371 -0.73 25.36 -20.32
C VAL A 371 -1.46 26.51 -19.61
N LYS A 372 -1.69 27.63 -20.30
CA LYS A 372 -2.42 28.76 -19.72
C LYS A 372 -3.90 28.35 -19.56
N PHE A 373 -4.25 27.96 -18.35
CA PHE A 373 -5.63 27.56 -18.02
C PHE A 373 -6.53 28.79 -17.85
N ASP A 374 -7.68 28.76 -18.50
CA ASP A 374 -8.72 29.77 -18.32
C ASP A 374 -9.66 29.38 -17.18
N TYR A 375 -9.36 29.85 -15.98
CA TYR A 375 -10.17 29.55 -14.79
C TYR A 375 -11.55 30.24 -14.79
N THR A 376 -11.83 31.14 -15.73
CA THR A 376 -13.15 31.81 -15.81
C THR A 376 -14.29 30.85 -16.13
N ILE A 377 -13.96 29.66 -16.67
CA ILE A 377 -14.95 28.58 -16.87
C ILE A 377 -15.56 28.07 -15.56
N MET A 378 -14.86 28.22 -14.43
CA MET A 378 -15.33 27.81 -13.09
C MET A 378 -16.16 28.88 -12.38
N ARG A 379 -16.23 30.10 -12.94
CA ARG A 379 -16.95 31.24 -12.35
C ARG A 379 -18.44 31.21 -12.72
N SER A 380 -19.26 31.71 -11.81
CA SER A 380 -20.66 32.08 -12.10
C SER A 380 -20.76 33.51 -12.61
N ASP A 381 -21.99 33.92 -12.98
CA ASP A 381 -22.30 35.29 -13.39
C ASP A 381 -22.53 36.24 -12.18
N ALA A 382 -22.40 35.74 -10.95
CA ALA A 382 -22.54 36.51 -9.74
C ALA A 382 -21.46 37.60 -9.62
N GLU A 383 -21.88 38.82 -9.40
CA GLU A 383 -20.99 39.99 -9.27
C GLU A 383 -20.58 40.20 -7.79
N TYR A 384 -19.44 40.82 -7.59
CA TYR A 384 -18.95 41.25 -6.29
C TYR A 384 -18.35 42.66 -6.37
N THR A 385 -18.30 43.34 -5.22
CA THR A 385 -17.75 44.69 -5.15
C THR A 385 -16.23 44.67 -4.88
N PRO A 386 -15.48 45.73 -5.32
CA PRO A 386 -14.06 45.86 -4.98
C PRO A 386 -13.78 45.87 -3.47
N LYS A 387 -14.72 46.32 -2.65
CA LYS A 387 -14.63 46.31 -1.19
C LYS A 387 -14.69 44.88 -0.65
N GLN A 388 -15.60 44.03 -1.12
CA GLN A 388 -15.69 42.62 -0.77
C GLN A 388 -14.41 41.89 -1.16
N PHE A 389 -13.93 42.06 -2.37
CA PHE A 389 -12.66 41.49 -2.82
C PHE A 389 -11.50 41.87 -1.90
N SER A 390 -11.33 43.17 -1.63
CA SER A 390 -10.21 43.64 -0.79
C SER A 390 -10.27 43.10 0.65
N SER A 391 -11.49 42.99 1.22
CA SER A 391 -11.70 42.47 2.57
C SER A 391 -11.42 40.97 2.66
N ILE A 392 -11.93 40.18 1.72
CA ILE A 392 -11.71 38.73 1.66
C ILE A 392 -10.23 38.41 1.36
N LYS A 393 -9.59 39.19 0.48
CA LYS A 393 -8.16 39.05 0.24
C LYS A 393 -7.33 39.27 1.48
N ARG A 394 -7.70 40.22 2.34
CA ARG A 394 -7.03 40.48 3.62
C ARG A 394 -7.19 39.31 4.58
N LEU A 395 -8.40 38.73 4.69
CA LEU A 395 -8.66 37.51 5.46
C LEU A 395 -7.85 36.34 4.93
N TYR A 396 -7.75 36.18 3.62
CA TYR A 396 -6.95 35.13 2.99
C TYR A 396 -5.45 35.27 3.30
N ASP A 397 -4.91 36.49 3.25
CA ASP A 397 -3.52 36.75 3.59
C ASP A 397 -3.22 36.48 5.08
N ASP A 398 -4.20 36.74 5.95
CA ASP A 398 -4.10 36.40 7.39
C ASP A 398 -4.19 34.89 7.62
N TYR A 399 -5.14 34.23 6.98
CA TYR A 399 -5.28 32.77 7.02
C TYR A 399 -3.96 32.08 6.59
N ASN A 400 -3.34 32.50 5.49
CA ASN A 400 -2.08 31.92 5.03
C ASN A 400 -0.95 32.13 6.04
N ARG A 401 -0.87 33.27 6.70
CA ARG A 401 0.12 33.47 7.77
C ARG A 401 -0.09 32.53 8.94
N ARG A 402 -1.34 32.36 9.37
CA ARG A 402 -1.70 31.41 10.44
C ARG A 402 -1.37 29.96 10.03
N LEU A 403 -1.65 29.57 8.79
CA LEU A 403 -1.34 28.25 8.25
C LEU A 403 0.16 27.95 8.26
N VAL A 404 1.00 28.91 7.82
CA VAL A 404 2.46 28.74 7.84
C VAL A 404 2.95 28.62 9.28
N ASN A 405 2.47 29.44 10.19
CA ASN A 405 2.85 29.37 11.60
C ASN A 405 2.44 28.04 12.23
N TYR A 406 1.25 27.55 11.92
CA TYR A 406 0.77 26.25 12.39
C TYR A 406 1.60 25.09 11.82
N ALA A 407 1.96 25.12 10.54
CA ALA A 407 2.80 24.08 9.94
C ALA A 407 4.18 23.98 10.61
N VAL A 408 4.80 25.12 10.93
CA VAL A 408 6.06 25.17 11.69
C VAL A 408 5.88 24.61 13.11
N PHE A 409 4.80 24.98 13.80
CA PHE A 409 4.46 24.47 15.13
C PHE A 409 4.24 22.96 15.10
N ALA A 410 3.42 22.45 14.18
CA ALA A 410 3.09 21.04 14.05
C ALA A 410 4.33 20.17 13.76
N ASP A 411 5.26 20.65 12.94
CA ASP A 411 6.52 19.97 12.67
C ASP A 411 7.44 19.93 13.91
N TYR A 412 7.51 21.04 14.65
CA TYR A 412 8.30 21.14 15.88
C TYR A 412 7.77 20.23 16.99
N GLU A 413 6.46 20.29 17.27
CA GLU A 413 5.79 19.51 18.32
C GLU A 413 5.48 18.07 17.91
N ARG A 414 5.73 17.68 16.66
CA ARG A 414 5.40 16.35 16.10
C ARG A 414 3.92 16.00 16.28
N VAL A 415 3.06 16.97 16.00
CA VAL A 415 1.60 16.81 16.10
C VAL A 415 1.15 15.63 15.21
N ASP A 416 0.25 14.80 15.72
CA ASP A 416 -0.33 13.67 14.97
C ASP A 416 -1.05 14.16 13.71
N GLU A 417 -1.03 13.36 12.63
CA GLU A 417 -1.68 13.71 11.37
C GLU A 417 -3.19 13.94 11.53
N CYS A 418 -3.84 13.18 12.41
CA CYS A 418 -5.27 13.31 12.67
C CYS A 418 -5.59 14.64 13.37
N ASP A 419 -4.82 15.03 14.37
CA ASP A 419 -4.97 16.30 15.07
C ASP A 419 -4.63 17.49 14.16
N SER A 420 -3.61 17.34 13.32
CA SER A 420 -3.28 18.31 12.27
C SER A 420 -4.44 18.51 11.29
N TYR A 421 -5.06 17.43 10.84
CA TYR A 421 -6.20 17.50 9.93
C TYR A 421 -7.41 18.18 10.57
N ALA A 422 -7.74 17.82 11.82
CA ALA A 422 -8.83 18.44 12.58
C ALA A 422 -8.61 19.95 12.76
N THR A 423 -7.40 20.39 13.10
CA THR A 423 -7.06 21.81 13.26
C THR A 423 -7.19 22.57 11.94
N LEU A 424 -6.71 22.00 10.82
CA LEU A 424 -6.86 22.63 9.50
C LEU A 424 -8.34 22.74 9.08
N ALA A 425 -9.16 21.73 9.37
CA ALA A 425 -10.60 21.76 9.10
C ALA A 425 -11.28 22.90 9.90
N MET A 426 -10.94 23.06 11.17
CA MET A 426 -11.45 24.16 12.00
C MET A 426 -11.03 25.53 11.46
N MET A 427 -9.77 25.68 11.03
CA MET A 427 -9.28 26.94 10.44
C MET A 427 -10.02 27.27 9.12
N ASN A 428 -10.32 26.27 8.31
CA ASN A 428 -11.09 26.43 7.08
C ASN A 428 -12.53 26.86 7.36
N GLU A 429 -13.16 26.26 8.36
CA GLU A 429 -14.53 26.60 8.76
C GLU A 429 -14.62 28.01 9.32
N GLU A 430 -13.66 28.42 10.16
CA GLU A 430 -13.56 29.79 10.69
C GLU A 430 -13.42 30.79 9.54
N PHE A 431 -12.51 30.53 8.59
CA PHE A 431 -12.32 31.38 7.41
C PHE A 431 -13.62 31.51 6.60
N ARG A 432 -14.32 30.40 6.36
CA ARG A 432 -15.60 30.40 5.61
C ARG A 432 -16.66 31.24 6.35
N LYS A 433 -16.78 31.12 7.67
CA LYS A 433 -17.72 31.91 8.48
C LYS A 433 -17.45 33.40 8.37
N GLU A 434 -16.19 33.82 8.45
CA GLU A 434 -15.81 35.23 8.33
C GLU A 434 -16.03 35.77 6.91
N CYS A 435 -15.74 34.99 5.86
CA CYS A 435 -16.02 35.38 4.49
C CYS A 435 -17.52 35.55 4.22
N ASN A 436 -18.37 34.67 4.76
CA ASN A 436 -19.83 34.74 4.58
C ASN A 436 -20.44 36.00 5.22
N LYS A 437 -19.84 36.56 6.28
CA LYS A 437 -20.25 37.86 6.86
C LYS A 437 -20.02 39.02 5.89
N ILE A 438 -18.99 38.91 5.03
CA ILE A 438 -18.61 39.96 4.07
C ILE A 438 -19.33 39.76 2.75
N CYS A 439 -19.45 38.53 2.29
CA CYS A 439 -20.08 38.15 1.01
C CYS A 439 -21.00 36.95 1.25
N PRO A 440 -22.28 37.16 1.59
CA PRO A 440 -23.25 36.09 1.84
C PRO A 440 -23.61 35.26 0.61
N ASN A 441 -23.43 35.81 -0.60
CA ASN A 441 -23.66 35.09 -1.84
C ASN A 441 -22.49 34.13 -2.12
N SER A 442 -22.74 32.83 -2.04
CA SER A 442 -21.70 31.79 -2.17
C SER A 442 -21.04 31.81 -3.57
N ASN A 443 -21.78 32.05 -4.60
CA ASN A 443 -21.28 32.16 -5.97
C ASN A 443 -20.37 33.38 -6.18
N ALA A 444 -20.74 34.55 -5.61
CA ALA A 444 -19.88 35.73 -5.62
C ALA A 444 -18.62 35.53 -4.79
N LEU A 445 -18.75 34.85 -3.64
CA LEU A 445 -17.61 34.46 -2.80
C LEU A 445 -16.66 33.50 -3.52
N CYS A 446 -17.19 32.49 -4.20
CA CYS A 446 -16.44 31.59 -5.05
C CYS A 446 -15.65 32.37 -6.12
N ASN A 447 -16.29 33.30 -6.83
CA ASN A 447 -15.62 34.14 -7.83
C ASN A 447 -14.46 34.93 -7.24
N ILE A 448 -14.61 35.51 -6.04
CA ILE A 448 -13.53 36.24 -5.34
C ILE A 448 -12.36 35.28 -5.01
N ILE A 449 -12.66 34.09 -4.48
CA ILE A 449 -11.62 33.10 -4.11
C ILE A 449 -10.89 32.61 -5.34
N LEU A 450 -11.59 32.33 -6.44
CA LEU A 450 -10.97 31.95 -7.71
C LEU A 450 -10.03 33.06 -8.23
N ASP A 451 -10.46 34.31 -8.21
CA ASP A 451 -9.64 35.44 -8.66
C ASP A 451 -8.39 35.64 -7.78
N ILE A 452 -8.49 35.41 -6.47
CA ILE A 452 -7.35 35.47 -5.56
C ILE A 452 -6.37 34.31 -5.84
N CYS A 453 -6.88 33.09 -6.01
CA CYS A 453 -6.05 31.88 -6.07
C CYS A 453 -5.41 31.67 -7.45
N TYR A 454 -6.13 31.94 -8.54
CA TYR A 454 -5.64 31.67 -9.90
C TYR A 454 -4.73 32.76 -10.46
N THR A 455 -4.69 33.93 -9.85
CA THR A 455 -3.71 34.97 -10.18
C THR A 455 -2.31 34.70 -9.61
N LYS A 456 -2.18 33.77 -8.63
CA LYS A 456 -0.90 33.40 -8.00
C LYS A 456 -0.52 31.93 -8.31
N SER A 457 0.77 31.60 -8.29
CA SER A 457 1.28 30.29 -8.70
C SER A 457 1.03 29.13 -7.72
N SER A 458 0.71 29.38 -6.44
CA SER A 458 0.82 28.34 -5.38
C SER A 458 -0.48 28.03 -4.62
N THR A 459 -1.63 28.56 -5.00
CA THR A 459 -2.81 28.57 -4.11
C THR A 459 -4.09 27.89 -4.66
N LYS A 460 -4.02 27.22 -5.81
CA LYS A 460 -5.19 26.62 -6.47
C LYS A 460 -5.93 25.60 -5.61
N ARG A 461 -5.20 24.79 -4.85
CA ARG A 461 -5.80 23.81 -3.90
C ARG A 461 -6.78 24.48 -2.93
N PHE A 462 -6.49 25.70 -2.50
CA PHE A 462 -7.35 26.41 -1.56
C PHE A 462 -8.73 26.73 -2.17
N ALA A 463 -8.78 27.16 -3.43
CA ALA A 463 -10.05 27.39 -4.14
C ALA A 463 -10.91 26.12 -4.17
N TRP A 464 -10.32 24.98 -4.48
CA TRP A 464 -11.00 23.69 -4.50
C TRP A 464 -11.46 23.24 -3.12
N SER A 465 -10.67 23.44 -2.08
CA SER A 465 -11.08 23.06 -0.70
C SER A 465 -12.19 23.96 -0.14
N MET A 466 -12.35 25.17 -0.66
CA MET A 466 -13.32 26.14 -0.16
C MET A 466 -14.61 26.19 -1.00
N CYS A 467 -14.52 26.00 -2.30
CA CYS A 467 -15.59 26.28 -3.26
C CYS A 467 -15.84 25.11 -4.23
N SER A 468 -15.49 23.87 -3.89
CA SER A 468 -15.65 22.74 -4.82
C SER A 468 -17.10 22.58 -5.27
N THR A 469 -18.06 22.72 -4.36
CA THR A 469 -19.49 22.62 -4.65
C THR A 469 -19.93 23.69 -5.66
N GLU A 470 -19.58 24.95 -5.44
CA GLU A 470 -19.91 26.05 -6.34
C GLU A 470 -19.21 25.89 -7.70
N ILE A 471 -17.95 25.46 -7.71
CA ILE A 471 -17.21 25.18 -8.95
C ILE A 471 -17.92 24.11 -9.77
N ILE A 472 -18.30 22.98 -9.16
CA ILE A 472 -19.01 21.89 -9.85
C ILE A 472 -20.36 22.38 -10.39
N HIS A 473 -21.16 23.09 -9.60
CA HIS A 473 -22.45 23.64 -10.05
C HIS A 473 -22.26 24.61 -11.20
N ASN A 474 -21.27 25.52 -11.15
CA ASN A 474 -20.98 26.46 -12.22
C ASN A 474 -20.57 25.75 -13.52
N LEU A 475 -19.73 24.70 -13.42
CA LEU A 475 -19.37 23.89 -14.58
C LEU A 475 -20.56 23.16 -15.18
N LEU A 476 -21.43 22.57 -14.36
CA LEU A 476 -22.67 21.91 -14.81
C LEU A 476 -23.59 22.87 -15.50
N ALA A 477 -23.87 24.04 -14.90
CA ALA A 477 -24.74 25.07 -15.52
C ALA A 477 -24.22 25.51 -16.89
N ARG A 478 -22.90 25.70 -17.02
CA ARG A 478 -22.28 26.12 -18.31
C ARG A 478 -22.25 24.98 -19.34
N ASN A 479 -22.25 23.73 -18.94
CA ASN A 479 -22.24 22.57 -19.84
C ASN A 479 -23.65 22.00 -20.10
N GLY A 480 -24.70 22.69 -19.72
CA GLY A 480 -26.08 22.23 -19.88
C GLY A 480 -26.40 20.99 -19.07
N ASN A 481 -25.82 20.86 -17.87
CA ASN A 481 -25.95 19.75 -16.94
C ASN A 481 -25.54 18.40 -17.55
N LYS A 482 -24.60 18.39 -18.48
CA LYS A 482 -24.09 17.20 -19.13
C LYS A 482 -22.83 16.68 -18.42
N ILE A 483 -22.72 15.36 -18.32
CA ILE A 483 -21.52 14.66 -17.87
C ILE A 483 -21.13 13.59 -18.87
N SER A 484 -19.83 13.36 -19.01
CA SER A 484 -19.27 12.30 -19.86
C SER A 484 -18.48 11.33 -19.01
N TYR A 485 -18.72 10.03 -19.19
CA TYR A 485 -18.05 8.98 -18.40
C TYR A 485 -17.78 7.75 -19.27
N PRO A 486 -16.75 6.93 -18.94
CA PRO A 486 -16.46 5.71 -19.66
C PRO A 486 -17.44 4.61 -19.25
N VAL A 487 -17.93 3.86 -20.25
CA VAL A 487 -18.71 2.61 -20.08
C VAL A 487 -17.97 1.45 -20.72
N ILE A 488 -18.12 0.24 -20.13
CA ILE A 488 -17.57 -0.97 -20.74
C ILE A 488 -18.34 -1.25 -22.02
N ASP A 489 -17.60 -1.33 -23.12
CA ASP A 489 -18.15 -1.55 -24.45
C ASP A 489 -17.15 -2.39 -25.26
N ALA A 490 -17.62 -3.53 -25.79
CA ALA A 490 -16.77 -4.46 -26.55
C ALA A 490 -16.20 -3.81 -27.84
N ASP A 491 -16.93 -2.86 -28.40
CA ASP A 491 -16.55 -2.12 -29.60
C ASP A 491 -15.92 -0.73 -29.28
N GLY A 492 -15.62 -0.49 -27.99
CA GLY A 492 -15.05 0.78 -27.51
C GLY A 492 -13.63 1.01 -28.01
N ASP A 493 -13.27 2.27 -28.19
CA ASP A 493 -11.96 2.72 -28.69
C ASP A 493 -10.89 2.95 -27.60
N ILE A 494 -11.27 2.87 -26.33
CA ILE A 494 -10.38 3.06 -25.18
C ILE A 494 -10.10 1.71 -24.51
N GLU A 495 -8.86 1.26 -24.56
CA GLU A 495 -8.44 0.03 -23.87
C GLU A 495 -7.81 0.38 -22.50
N PHE A 496 -8.33 -0.24 -21.43
CA PHE A 496 -7.77 -0.09 -20.09
C PHE A 496 -7.96 -1.36 -19.25
N CYS A 497 -6.89 -1.89 -18.69
CA CYS A 497 -6.88 -3.08 -17.82
C CYS A 497 -7.57 -4.31 -18.43
N GLY A 498 -7.44 -4.50 -19.76
CA GLY A 498 -7.99 -5.66 -20.49
C GLY A 498 -9.48 -5.53 -20.82
N ASN A 499 -10.10 -4.37 -20.57
CA ASN A 499 -11.43 -4.04 -21.02
C ASN A 499 -11.37 -2.90 -22.05
N THR A 500 -12.34 -2.87 -22.93
CA THR A 500 -12.58 -1.76 -23.86
C THR A 500 -13.74 -0.91 -23.37
N PHE A 501 -13.65 0.40 -23.63
CA PHE A 501 -14.62 1.38 -23.17
C PHE A 501 -14.99 2.35 -24.29
N SER A 502 -16.24 2.79 -24.29
CA SER A 502 -16.72 3.99 -25.00
C SER A 502 -17.02 5.11 -24.02
N VAL A 503 -17.15 6.34 -24.50
CA VAL A 503 -17.53 7.50 -23.68
C VAL A 503 -18.99 7.84 -23.93
N GLU A 504 -19.82 7.68 -22.91
CA GLU A 504 -21.21 8.11 -22.94
C GLU A 504 -21.37 9.50 -22.33
N THR A 505 -22.34 10.26 -22.84
CA THR A 505 -22.72 11.56 -22.29
C THR A 505 -24.20 11.53 -21.91
N THR A 506 -24.48 11.90 -20.67
CA THR A 506 -25.87 12.00 -20.16
C THR A 506 -26.13 13.38 -19.55
N THR A 507 -27.40 13.76 -19.52
CA THR A 507 -27.83 14.98 -18.80
C THR A 507 -28.32 14.56 -17.42
N ILE A 508 -27.86 15.26 -16.39
CA ILE A 508 -28.27 15.02 -15.00
C ILE A 508 -29.27 16.09 -14.55
N GLU A 509 -30.24 15.67 -13.74
CA GLU A 509 -31.09 16.59 -13.01
C GLU A 509 -30.33 17.10 -11.80
N VAL A 510 -30.10 18.41 -11.75
CA VAL A 510 -29.50 19.05 -10.56
C VAL A 510 -30.68 19.44 -9.68
N ASN A 511 -30.83 18.76 -8.53
CA ASN A 511 -31.77 19.21 -7.50
C ASN A 511 -31.27 20.54 -6.93
N GLU A 512 -32.12 21.58 -7.02
CA GLU A 512 -31.84 22.93 -6.51
C GLU A 512 -31.63 22.98 -5.00
#